data_34d1dfff4d01529914c1e595f5b06bf7
#
_entry.id   34d1dfff4d01529914c1e595f5b06bf7
#
_cell.length_a   1.000
_cell.length_b   1.000
_cell.length_c   1.000
_cell.angle_alpha   90.00
_cell.angle_beta   90.00
_cell.angle_gamma   90.00
#
_symmetry.space_group_name_H-M   'P 1'
#
loop_
_entity.id
_entity.type
_entity.pdbx_description
1 polymer ?
#
loop_
_entity_poly.entity_id
_entity_poly.type
_entity_poly.pdbx_seq_one_letter_code
_entity_poly.pdbx_strand_id
1 'polypeptide(L)'
;MTDTIAAANKVLMLEHSIYSVISPEGAASILWKDSARAKDAATAMKITAQDLDELHVIDAIIPEPIGGAHREPSAAIATVGAAVAEALDALSELPPADLRAQRRDRFLAIGRFESEAAGPSV
;
A
#
# COMPACT_ATOMS: atom_id res chain seq x y z
N MET A 1 12.36 -0.21 -7.17
CA MET A 1 11.14 0.51 -7.65
C MET A 1 10.06 0.59 -6.58
N THR A 2 9.78 -0.52 -5.90
CA THR A 2 8.78 -0.58 -4.83
C THR A 2 9.10 0.41 -3.70
N ASP A 3 10.35 0.46 -3.27
CA ASP A 3 10.81 1.38 -2.22
C ASP A 3 10.62 2.85 -2.61
N THR A 4 10.84 3.17 -3.89
CA THR A 4 10.69 4.53 -4.39
C THR A 4 9.22 5.00 -4.33
N ILE A 5 8.27 4.12 -4.66
CA ILE A 5 6.85 4.45 -4.61
C ILE A 5 6.40 4.70 -3.17
N ALA A 6 6.85 3.88 -2.23
CA ALA A 6 6.50 4.03 -0.83
C ALA A 6 7.30 5.10 -0.08
N ALA A 7 8.26 5.75 -0.74
CA ALA A 7 9.12 6.77 -0.12
C ALA A 7 8.43 8.12 0.08
N ALA A 8 7.18 8.27 -0.30
CA ALA A 8 6.42 9.51 -0.20
C ALA A 8 5.86 9.74 1.21
N ASN A 9 5.41 10.97 1.48
CA ASN A 9 4.74 11.33 2.72
C ASN A 9 3.37 10.68 2.84
N LYS A 10 2.67 10.49 1.71
CA LYS A 10 1.40 9.78 1.64
C LYS A 10 1.41 8.79 0.51
N VAL A 11 0.92 7.60 0.79
CA VAL A 11 0.76 6.53 -0.19
C VAL A 11 -0.71 6.14 -0.24
N LEU A 12 -1.30 6.23 -1.42
CA LEU A 12 -2.69 5.88 -1.67
C LEU A 12 -2.72 4.66 -2.59
N MET A 13 -3.73 3.82 -2.42
CA MET A 13 -3.83 2.58 -3.18
C MET A 13 -5.27 2.34 -3.61
N LEU A 14 -5.47 1.93 -4.84
CA LEU A 14 -6.79 1.54 -5.33
C LEU A 14 -7.25 0.26 -4.62
N GLU A 15 -8.54 0.15 -4.40
CA GLU A 15 -9.19 -0.91 -3.60
C GLU A 15 -8.82 -2.33 -4.05
N HIS A 16 -8.73 -2.56 -5.35
CA HIS A 16 -8.45 -3.88 -5.91
C HIS A 16 -7.05 -4.02 -6.50
N SER A 17 -6.15 -3.08 -6.20
CA SER A 17 -4.77 -3.15 -6.66
C SER A 17 -3.90 -3.98 -5.71
N ILE A 18 -2.71 -4.34 -6.18
CA ILE A 18 -1.70 -5.03 -5.38
C ILE A 18 -0.40 -4.24 -5.39
N TYR A 19 0.37 -4.39 -4.32
CA TYR A 19 1.67 -3.76 -4.17
C TYR A 19 2.69 -4.82 -3.77
N SER A 20 3.59 -5.15 -4.69
CA SER A 20 4.56 -6.24 -4.48
C SER A 20 5.75 -6.07 -5.42
N VAL A 21 6.87 -6.67 -5.04
CA VAL A 21 8.08 -6.73 -5.88
C VAL A 21 8.06 -7.91 -6.84
N ILE A 22 7.20 -8.89 -6.61
CA ILE A 22 7.11 -10.12 -7.40
C ILE A 22 5.64 -10.58 -7.47
N SER A 23 5.27 -11.24 -8.57
CA SER A 23 3.93 -11.79 -8.70
C SER A 23 3.72 -12.98 -7.75
N PRO A 24 2.46 -13.26 -7.33
CA PRO A 24 2.17 -14.45 -6.53
C PRO A 24 2.62 -15.75 -7.19
N GLU A 25 2.50 -15.84 -8.50
CA GLU A 25 2.97 -16.99 -9.28
C GLU A 25 4.48 -17.16 -9.18
N GLY A 26 5.22 -16.07 -9.31
CA GLY A 26 6.67 -16.05 -9.15
C GLY A 26 7.10 -16.46 -7.76
N ALA A 27 6.45 -15.92 -6.73
CA ALA A 27 6.72 -16.27 -5.34
C ALA A 27 6.43 -17.73 -5.08
N ALA A 28 5.33 -18.28 -5.59
CA ALA A 28 4.99 -19.69 -5.45
C ALA A 28 6.03 -20.59 -6.11
N SER A 29 6.51 -20.22 -7.28
CA SER A 29 7.56 -20.96 -7.99
C SER A 29 8.85 -21.01 -7.18
N ILE A 30 9.23 -19.92 -6.54
CA ILE A 30 10.47 -19.86 -5.74
C ILE A 30 10.32 -20.64 -4.44
N LEU A 31 9.20 -20.46 -3.72
CA LEU A 31 9.03 -21.03 -2.38
C LEU A 31 8.64 -22.50 -2.41
N TRP A 32 7.75 -22.90 -3.31
CA TRP A 32 7.21 -24.26 -3.36
C TRP A 32 7.53 -25.00 -4.65
N LYS A 33 8.20 -24.35 -5.59
CA LYS A 33 8.48 -24.88 -6.93
C LYS A 33 7.20 -25.30 -7.68
N ASP A 34 6.10 -24.62 -7.38
CA ASP A 34 4.78 -24.88 -7.96
C ASP A 34 3.98 -23.59 -8.11
N SER A 35 3.89 -23.09 -9.34
CA SER A 35 3.15 -21.88 -9.64
C SER A 35 1.63 -22.02 -9.43
N ALA A 36 1.12 -23.24 -9.35
CA ALA A 36 -0.29 -23.49 -9.05
C ALA A 36 -0.68 -23.05 -7.63
N ARG A 37 0.30 -22.85 -6.74
CA ARG A 37 0.08 -22.36 -5.39
C ARG A 37 0.09 -20.82 -5.29
N ALA A 38 -0.14 -20.13 -6.40
CA ALA A 38 -0.16 -18.67 -6.42
C ALA A 38 -1.14 -18.05 -5.42
N LYS A 39 -2.29 -18.69 -5.20
CA LYS A 39 -3.27 -18.22 -4.20
C LYS A 39 -2.72 -18.24 -2.79
N ASP A 40 -2.01 -19.31 -2.43
CA ASP A 40 -1.37 -19.42 -1.11
C ASP A 40 -0.29 -18.37 -0.94
N ALA A 41 0.51 -18.15 -1.99
CA ALA A 41 1.53 -17.11 -2.00
C ALA A 41 0.91 -15.72 -1.86
N ALA A 42 -0.14 -15.41 -2.59
CA ALA A 42 -0.83 -14.13 -2.52
C ALA A 42 -1.37 -13.86 -1.11
N THR A 43 -1.95 -14.87 -0.46
CA THR A 43 -2.44 -14.75 0.91
C THR A 43 -1.31 -14.50 1.90
N ALA A 44 -0.21 -15.22 1.76
CA ALA A 44 0.93 -15.11 2.66
C ALA A 44 1.68 -13.77 2.49
N MET A 45 1.72 -13.23 1.29
CA MET A 45 2.44 -11.99 0.98
C MET A 45 1.75 -10.73 1.50
N LYS A 46 0.44 -10.78 1.76
CA LYS A 46 -0.36 -9.63 2.24
C LYS A 46 -0.15 -8.39 1.37
N ILE A 47 -0.42 -8.52 0.07
CA ILE A 47 -0.15 -7.50 -0.93
C ILE A 47 -1.39 -6.69 -1.35
N THR A 48 -2.57 -7.00 -0.81
CA THR A 48 -3.80 -6.26 -1.12
C THR A 48 -3.84 -4.91 -0.41
N ALA A 49 -4.71 -4.01 -0.89
CA ALA A 49 -4.89 -2.71 -0.26
C ALA A 49 -5.33 -2.85 1.20
N GLN A 50 -6.22 -3.78 1.49
CA GLN A 50 -6.72 -4.02 2.84
C GLN A 50 -5.62 -4.51 3.78
N ASP A 51 -4.79 -5.45 3.31
CA ASP A 51 -3.67 -5.98 4.10
C ASP A 51 -2.65 -4.88 4.41
N LEU A 52 -2.32 -4.04 3.43
CA LEU A 52 -1.34 -2.97 3.58
C LEU A 52 -1.86 -1.83 4.45
N ASP A 53 -3.17 -1.59 4.43
CA ASP A 53 -3.79 -0.62 5.33
C ASP A 53 -3.72 -1.11 6.79
N GLU A 54 -3.98 -2.37 7.04
CA GLU A 54 -3.84 -2.98 8.37
C GLU A 54 -2.40 -2.90 8.89
N LEU A 55 -1.42 -3.04 8.00
CA LEU A 55 0.00 -2.96 8.34
C LEU A 55 0.53 -1.52 8.39
N HIS A 56 -0.32 -0.54 8.12
CA HIS A 56 0.04 0.89 8.08
C HIS A 56 1.13 1.24 7.05
N VAL A 57 1.20 0.46 5.96
CA VAL A 57 2.12 0.73 4.85
C VAL A 57 1.55 1.81 3.93
N ILE A 58 0.22 1.82 3.76
CA ILE A 58 -0.48 2.85 2.98
C ILE A 58 -1.33 3.73 3.89
N ASP A 59 -1.66 4.92 3.43
CA ASP A 59 -2.41 5.91 4.21
C ASP A 59 -3.92 5.83 3.97
N ALA A 60 -4.33 5.47 2.77
CA ALA A 60 -5.76 5.36 2.43
C ALA A 60 -5.98 4.43 1.24
N ILE A 61 -7.18 3.87 1.20
CA ILE A 61 -7.67 3.05 0.10
C ILE A 61 -8.63 3.91 -0.74
N ILE A 62 -8.39 3.99 -2.05
CA ILE A 62 -9.25 4.71 -2.98
C ILE A 62 -10.29 3.72 -3.52
N PRO A 63 -11.60 3.96 -3.29
CA PRO A 63 -12.64 3.06 -3.78
C PRO A 63 -12.67 3.01 -5.32
N GLU A 64 -12.99 1.85 -5.86
CA GLU A 64 -13.14 1.65 -7.29
C GLU A 64 -14.62 1.52 -7.67
N PRO A 65 -15.00 1.88 -8.92
CA PRO A 65 -16.36 1.64 -9.40
C PRO A 65 -16.70 0.14 -9.38
N ILE A 66 -17.97 -0.19 -9.27
CA ILE A 66 -18.44 -1.56 -9.33
C ILE A 66 -17.99 -2.21 -10.64
N GLY A 67 -17.28 -3.32 -10.56
CA GLY A 67 -16.71 -4.03 -11.69
C GLY A 67 -15.28 -3.62 -12.03
N GLY A 68 -14.70 -2.66 -11.30
CA GLY A 68 -13.31 -2.22 -11.45
C GLY A 68 -13.17 -0.90 -12.23
N ALA A 69 -11.99 -0.30 -12.11
CA ALA A 69 -11.68 0.99 -12.73
C ALA A 69 -11.81 0.97 -14.27
N HIS A 70 -11.53 -0.16 -14.89
CA HIS A 70 -11.59 -0.31 -16.34
C HIS A 70 -13.00 -0.27 -16.90
N ARG A 71 -14.01 -0.51 -16.09
CA ARG A 71 -15.43 -0.48 -16.51
C ARG A 71 -15.99 0.94 -16.54
N GLU A 72 -15.52 1.79 -15.64
CA GLU A 72 -15.90 3.20 -15.58
C GLU A 72 -14.66 4.07 -15.38
N PRO A 73 -13.82 4.21 -16.43
CA PRO A 73 -12.55 4.96 -16.31
C PRO A 73 -12.74 6.40 -15.86
N SER A 74 -13.77 7.08 -16.34
CA SER A 74 -14.03 8.48 -15.97
C SER A 74 -14.32 8.64 -14.47
N ALA A 75 -15.12 7.74 -13.91
CA ALA A 75 -15.42 7.75 -12.48
C ALA A 75 -14.17 7.43 -11.65
N ALA A 76 -13.38 6.46 -12.08
CA ALA A 76 -12.13 6.09 -11.42
C ALA A 76 -11.13 7.25 -11.42
N ILE A 77 -10.96 7.92 -12.56
CA ILE A 77 -10.07 9.07 -12.70
C ILE A 77 -10.51 10.21 -11.78
N ALA A 78 -11.80 10.50 -11.72
CA ALA A 78 -12.35 11.54 -10.85
C ALA A 78 -12.10 11.22 -9.37
N THR A 79 -12.32 9.99 -8.95
CA THR A 79 -12.10 9.55 -7.56
C THR A 79 -10.62 9.64 -7.17
N VAL A 80 -9.74 9.16 -8.03
CA VAL A 80 -8.29 9.25 -7.80
C VAL A 80 -7.83 10.70 -7.77
N GLY A 81 -8.31 11.53 -8.69
CA GLY A 81 -7.99 12.95 -8.75
C GLY A 81 -8.40 13.68 -7.46
N ALA A 82 -9.60 13.40 -6.95
CA ALA A 82 -10.07 13.99 -5.70
C ALA A 82 -9.20 13.55 -4.50
N ALA A 83 -8.84 12.28 -4.42
CA ALA A 83 -7.98 11.77 -3.34
C ALA A 83 -6.58 12.38 -3.39
N VAL A 84 -6.00 12.52 -4.57
CA VAL A 84 -4.68 13.14 -4.77
C VAL A 84 -4.74 14.62 -4.40
N ALA A 85 -5.77 15.34 -4.83
CA ALA A 85 -5.94 16.76 -4.51
C ALA A 85 -6.05 16.98 -2.99
N GLU A 86 -6.84 16.17 -2.31
CA GLU A 86 -6.98 16.22 -0.85
C GLU A 86 -5.64 15.96 -0.14
N ALA A 87 -4.89 14.98 -0.59
CA ALA A 87 -3.58 14.66 -0.03
C ALA A 87 -2.58 15.80 -0.25
N LEU A 88 -2.56 16.39 -1.45
CA LEU A 88 -1.69 17.52 -1.76
C LEU A 88 -2.05 18.77 -0.95
N ASP A 89 -3.32 19.05 -0.77
CA ASP A 89 -3.77 20.18 0.03
C ASP A 89 -3.32 20.02 1.49
N ALA A 90 -3.45 18.84 2.05
CA ALA A 90 -3.00 18.55 3.40
C ALA A 90 -1.49 18.71 3.56
N LEU A 91 -0.70 18.29 2.56
CA LEU A 91 0.76 18.40 2.60
C LEU A 91 1.27 19.80 2.28
N SER A 92 0.55 20.58 1.47
CA SER A 92 0.97 21.91 1.07
C SER A 92 0.96 22.92 2.21
N GLU A 93 0.23 22.65 3.29
CA GLU A 93 0.20 23.48 4.50
C GLU A 93 1.42 23.30 5.39
N LEU A 94 2.24 22.28 5.14
CA LEU A 94 3.41 21.97 5.96
C LEU A 94 4.68 22.60 5.39
N PRO A 95 5.56 23.17 6.24
CA PRO A 95 6.89 23.60 5.81
C PRO A 95 7.73 22.44 5.29
N PRO A 96 8.70 22.67 4.39
CA PRO A 96 9.55 21.59 3.86
C PRO A 96 10.27 20.77 4.92
N ALA A 97 10.70 21.38 6.01
CA ALA A 97 11.35 20.66 7.11
C ALA A 97 10.40 19.68 7.80
N ASP A 98 9.12 20.08 7.99
CA ASP A 98 8.10 19.24 8.60
C ASP A 98 7.72 18.08 7.67
N LEU A 99 7.69 18.31 6.37
CA LEU A 99 7.44 17.24 5.37
C LEU A 99 8.52 16.17 5.45
N ARG A 100 9.78 16.58 5.55
CA ARG A 100 10.90 15.63 5.67
C ARG A 100 10.85 14.86 6.98
N ALA A 101 10.54 15.54 8.08
CA ALA A 101 10.41 14.91 9.39
C ALA A 101 9.26 13.92 9.42
N GLN A 102 8.10 14.29 8.88
CA GLN A 102 6.92 13.43 8.79
C GLN A 102 7.23 12.15 7.99
N ARG A 103 7.90 12.29 6.86
CA ARG A 103 8.29 11.14 6.03
C ARG A 103 9.25 10.21 6.76
N ARG A 104 10.24 10.77 7.46
CA ARG A 104 11.18 9.98 8.25
C ARG A 104 10.47 9.24 9.38
N ASP A 105 9.60 9.94 10.11
CA ASP A 105 8.86 9.34 11.22
C ASP A 105 7.94 8.23 10.73
N ARG A 106 7.34 8.39 9.55
CA ARG A 106 6.52 7.39 8.91
C ARG A 106 7.30 6.10 8.66
N PHE A 107 8.51 6.21 8.10
CA PHE A 107 9.36 5.03 7.87
C PHE A 107 9.78 4.36 9.17
N LEU A 108 10.12 5.13 10.18
CA LEU A 108 10.50 4.59 11.47
C LEU A 108 9.33 3.90 12.19
N ALA A 109 8.10 4.28 11.88
CA ALA A 109 6.89 3.68 12.44
C ALA A 109 6.49 2.37 11.76
N ILE A 110 6.91 2.14 10.50
CA ILE A 110 6.59 0.90 9.79
C ILE A 110 7.25 -0.27 10.53
N GLY A 111 6.46 -1.31 10.81
CA GLY A 111 6.92 -2.50 11.51
C GLY A 111 6.77 -2.46 13.02
N ARG A 112 6.59 -1.30 13.64
CA ARG A 112 6.37 -1.20 15.09
C ARG A 112 5.13 -1.98 15.53
N PHE A 113 4.11 -1.95 14.71
CA PHE A 113 2.86 -2.67 14.99
C PHE A 113 3.11 -4.17 15.17
N GLU A 114 3.88 -4.77 14.29
CA GLU A 114 4.21 -6.19 14.40
C GLU A 114 5.07 -6.49 15.64
N SER A 115 6.00 -5.60 15.92
CA SER A 115 6.86 -5.73 17.11
C SER A 115 6.05 -5.64 18.40
N GLU A 116 5.10 -4.73 18.46
CA GLU A 116 4.23 -4.58 19.63
C GLU A 116 3.24 -5.74 19.75
N ALA A 117 2.68 -6.19 18.62
CA ALA A 117 1.75 -7.31 18.58
C ALA A 117 2.42 -8.64 18.93
N ALA A 118 3.69 -8.80 18.55
CA ALA A 118 4.48 -9.97 18.91
C ALA A 118 4.78 -10.02 20.41
N GLY A 119 4.74 -8.87 21.09
CA GLY A 119 5.02 -8.74 22.48
C GLY A 119 6.45 -9.19 22.84
N PRO A 120 6.87 -9.01 24.10
CA PRO A 120 8.09 -9.65 24.57
C PRO A 120 7.81 -11.14 24.73
N SER A 121 8.05 -11.89 23.68
CA SER A 121 7.98 -13.36 23.74
C SER A 121 9.18 -13.86 24.50
N VAL A 122 9.00 -13.99 25.74
CA VAL A 122 10.02 -14.65 26.56
C VAL A 122 9.52 -15.97 27.01
#